data_120acde48224ef01af68d75fa01fd8a9
#
_entry.id   120acde48224ef01af68d75fa01fd8a9
#
_cell.length_a   1.000
_cell.length_b   1.000
_cell.length_c   1.000
_cell.angle_alpha   90.00
_cell.angle_beta   90.00
_cell.angle_gamma   90.00
#
_symmetry.space_group_name_H-M   'P 1'
#
loop_
_entity.id
_entity.type
_entity.pdbx_description
1 polymer ?
#
loop_
_entity_poly.entity_id
_entity_poly.type
_entity_poly.pdbx_seq_one_letter_code
_entity_poly.pdbx_strand_id
1 'polypeptide(L)'
;APDTTSSVFSKSISKDGGRSTYRGLLEVANGATGTRSKVVCDALLLDDKSESDTYPTIRIDESDADMGHEATVSKVGDDMLFYLQSRGLTEEEASKMIVNGFIEPVTKELPMEYAVELNRLIELQMEGSIG
;
A
#
# COMPACT_ATOMS: atom_id res chain seq x y z
N ALA A 1 -8.81 -25.51 -1.45
CA ALA A 1 -8.00 -26.63 -1.98
C ALA A 1 -6.75 -26.78 -1.12
N PRO A 2 -6.19 -27.98 -0.93
CA PRO A 2 -4.94 -28.20 -0.22
C PRO A 2 -3.75 -27.55 -0.95
N ASP A 3 -2.67 -27.27 -0.21
CA ASP A 3 -1.38 -26.78 -0.72
C ASP A 3 -1.49 -25.47 -1.54
N THR A 4 -2.42 -24.61 -1.17
CA THR A 4 -2.60 -23.32 -1.85
C THR A 4 -1.77 -22.22 -1.21
N THR A 5 -1.32 -21.25 -2.02
CA THR A 5 -0.63 -20.06 -1.55
C THR A 5 -1.37 -18.82 -2.04
N SER A 6 -1.52 -17.84 -1.15
CA SER A 6 -2.12 -16.54 -1.45
C SER A 6 -1.25 -15.41 -0.92
N SER A 7 -1.13 -14.35 -1.70
CA SER A 7 -0.47 -13.11 -1.29
C SER A 7 -1.35 -11.92 -1.64
N VAL A 8 -1.60 -11.06 -0.66
CA VAL A 8 -2.35 -9.83 -0.85
C VAL A 8 -1.46 -8.66 -0.44
N PHE A 9 -1.24 -7.73 -1.36
CA PHE A 9 -0.51 -6.49 -1.09
C PHE A 9 -1.47 -5.32 -1.24
N SER A 10 -1.59 -4.53 -0.20
CA SER A 10 -2.36 -3.29 -0.20
C SER A 10 -1.43 -2.12 0.07
N LYS A 11 -1.42 -1.14 -0.82
CA LYS A 11 -0.72 0.14 -0.61
C LYS A 11 -1.72 1.27 -0.67
N SER A 12 -1.68 2.15 0.32
CA SER A 12 -2.54 3.33 0.37
C SER A 12 -1.72 4.58 0.61
N ILE A 13 -2.18 5.68 0.02
CA ILE A 13 -1.59 7.01 0.21
C ILE A 13 -2.72 7.94 0.60
N SER A 14 -2.53 8.67 1.69
CA SER A 14 -3.49 9.65 2.18
C SER A 14 -2.84 11.03 2.25
N LYS A 15 -3.54 12.05 1.73
CA LYS A 15 -3.12 13.46 1.77
C LYS A 15 -4.32 14.36 2.07
N ASP A 16 -4.04 15.60 2.47
CA ASP A 16 -5.02 16.66 2.70
C ASP A 16 -6.12 16.28 3.72
N GLY A 17 -5.72 15.51 4.76
CA GLY A 17 -6.65 15.00 5.76
C GLY A 17 -7.50 13.82 5.29
N GLY A 18 -7.11 13.18 4.18
CA GLY A 18 -7.76 11.98 3.67
C GLY A 18 -7.60 10.78 4.60
N ARG A 19 -8.59 9.90 4.59
CA ARG A 19 -8.58 8.67 5.38
C ARG A 19 -8.73 7.45 4.48
N SER A 20 -7.77 6.53 4.56
CA SER A 20 -7.84 5.24 3.89
C SER A 20 -8.17 4.14 4.88
N THR A 21 -8.98 3.18 4.46
CA THR A 21 -9.35 2.04 5.30
C THR A 21 -9.23 0.73 4.50
N TYR A 22 -8.40 -0.17 4.98
CA TYR A 22 -8.33 -1.53 4.47
C TYR A 22 -9.23 -2.45 5.31
N ARG A 23 -10.12 -3.19 4.65
CA ARG A 23 -10.91 -4.26 5.26
C ARG A 23 -10.72 -5.53 4.45
N GLY A 24 -10.13 -6.55 5.05
CA GLY A 24 -9.88 -7.84 4.41
C GLY A 24 -10.51 -8.97 5.20
N LEU A 25 -11.07 -9.95 4.48
CA LEU A 25 -11.45 -11.24 5.04
C LEU A 25 -10.59 -12.31 4.38
N LEU A 26 -9.89 -13.07 5.20
CA LEU A 26 -9.13 -14.23 4.80
C LEU A 26 -9.77 -15.46 5.46
N GLU A 27 -10.17 -16.42 4.65
CA GLU A 27 -10.85 -17.61 5.13
C GLU A 27 -10.16 -18.87 4.63
N VAL A 28 -9.82 -19.75 5.57
CA VAL A 28 -9.29 -21.08 5.28
C VAL A 28 -10.33 -22.10 5.69
N ALA A 29 -10.96 -22.72 4.70
CA ALA A 29 -11.98 -23.74 4.92
C ALA A 29 -11.37 -25.05 5.40
N ASN A 30 -12.15 -25.82 6.13
CA ASN A 30 -11.76 -27.17 6.53
C ASN A 30 -11.39 -28.04 5.32
N GLY A 31 -10.30 -28.79 5.41
CA GLY A 31 -9.74 -29.59 4.33
C GLY A 31 -8.78 -28.84 3.38
N ALA A 32 -8.53 -27.57 3.60
CA ALA A 32 -7.51 -26.79 2.88
C ALA A 32 -6.14 -26.88 3.57
N THR A 33 -5.65 -28.11 3.76
CA THR A 33 -4.38 -28.43 4.42
C THR A 33 -3.19 -27.84 3.65
N GLY A 34 -2.12 -27.46 4.36
CA GLY A 34 -0.90 -26.90 3.78
C GLY A 34 -1.07 -25.50 3.18
N THR A 35 -2.18 -24.83 3.45
CA THR A 35 -2.45 -23.48 2.92
C THR A 35 -1.54 -22.46 3.57
N ARG A 36 -0.97 -21.58 2.74
CA ARG A 36 -0.17 -20.43 3.20
C ARG A 36 -0.74 -19.15 2.65
N SER A 37 -0.91 -18.15 3.51
CA SER A 37 -1.34 -16.82 3.03
C SER A 37 -0.63 -15.71 3.79
N LYS A 38 -0.24 -14.68 3.05
CA LYS A 38 0.33 -13.45 3.61
C LYS A 38 -0.44 -12.24 3.10
N VAL A 39 -0.82 -11.38 4.03
CA VAL A 39 -1.41 -10.06 3.74
C VAL A 39 -0.44 -9.00 4.24
N VAL A 40 -0.07 -8.07 3.38
CA VAL A 40 0.78 -6.93 3.71
C VAL A 40 0.04 -5.65 3.35
N CYS A 41 -0.15 -4.79 4.35
CA CYS A 41 -0.81 -3.51 4.20
C CYS A 41 0.17 -2.39 4.55
N ASP A 42 0.57 -1.62 3.54
CA ASP A 42 1.44 -0.45 3.72
C ASP A 42 0.64 0.82 3.47
N ALA A 43 0.71 1.77 4.39
CA ALA A 43 0.10 3.08 4.24
C ALA A 43 1.17 4.18 4.32
N LEU A 44 1.07 5.16 3.43
CA LEU A 44 1.88 6.37 3.43
C LEU A 44 0.98 7.58 3.69
N LEU A 45 1.30 8.33 4.74
CA LEU A 45 0.63 9.57 5.09
C LEU A 45 1.52 10.75 4.64
N LEU A 46 0.97 11.67 3.86
CA LEU A 46 1.70 12.82 3.34
C LEU A 46 1.60 14.05 4.25
N ASP A 47 0.72 14.01 5.24
CA ASP A 47 0.51 15.10 6.21
C ASP A 47 0.04 14.57 7.56
N ASP A 48 -0.02 15.49 8.56
CA ASP A 48 -0.40 15.17 9.95
C ASP A 48 -1.89 14.92 10.18
N LYS A 49 -2.74 15.29 9.21
CA LYS A 49 -4.20 15.19 9.34
C LYS A 49 -4.75 13.95 8.68
N SER A 50 -3.94 13.32 7.83
CA SER A 50 -4.31 12.11 7.11
C SER A 50 -4.21 10.88 8.00
N GLU A 51 -5.09 9.92 7.74
CA GLU A 51 -5.22 8.71 8.56
C GLU A 51 -5.25 7.44 7.70
N SER A 52 -4.84 6.34 8.29
CA SER A 52 -5.00 5.00 7.70
C SER A 52 -5.39 3.99 8.75
N ASP A 53 -6.42 3.21 8.44
CA ASP A 53 -6.91 2.12 9.29
C ASP A 53 -6.83 0.77 8.59
N THR A 54 -6.57 -0.26 9.36
CA THR A 54 -6.52 -1.64 8.87
C THR A 54 -7.35 -2.54 9.77
N TYR A 55 -8.37 -3.19 9.19
CA TYR A 55 -9.27 -4.13 9.87
C TYR A 55 -9.17 -5.52 9.22
N PRO A 56 -8.16 -6.31 9.56
CA PRO A 56 -8.06 -7.68 9.06
C PRO A 56 -9.03 -8.58 9.81
N THR A 57 -9.70 -9.47 9.09
CA THR A 57 -10.46 -10.58 9.64
C THR A 57 -9.88 -11.87 9.09
N ILE A 58 -9.49 -12.77 9.97
CA ILE A 58 -8.92 -14.08 9.60
C ILE A 58 -9.78 -15.16 10.24
N ARG A 59 -10.32 -16.07 9.43
CA ARG A 59 -11.04 -17.26 9.85
C ARG A 59 -10.28 -18.49 9.39
N ILE A 60 -9.93 -19.35 10.32
CA ILE A 60 -9.16 -20.55 10.03
C ILE A 60 -9.93 -21.74 10.62
N ASP A 61 -10.46 -22.59 9.73
CA ASP A 61 -11.15 -23.84 10.07
C ASP A 61 -10.25 -25.07 9.76
N GLU A 62 -8.95 -24.85 9.56
CA GLU A 62 -7.94 -25.88 9.27
C GLU A 62 -6.72 -25.68 10.17
N SER A 63 -6.25 -26.77 10.80
CA SER A 63 -5.12 -26.72 11.71
C SER A 63 -3.75 -26.64 11.01
N ASP A 64 -3.67 -27.16 9.78
CA ASP A 64 -2.47 -27.13 8.95
C ASP A 64 -2.55 -25.95 7.97
N ALA A 65 -2.50 -24.73 8.52
CA ALA A 65 -2.51 -23.48 7.75
C ALA A 65 -1.53 -22.48 8.37
N ASP A 66 -0.76 -21.80 7.49
CA ASP A 66 0.18 -20.72 7.88
C ASP A 66 -0.33 -19.38 7.34
N MET A 67 -0.69 -18.48 8.27
CA MET A 67 -1.35 -17.22 7.93
C MET A 67 -0.63 -16.05 8.59
N GLY A 68 -0.26 -15.06 7.80
CA GLY A 68 0.39 -13.84 8.29
C GLY A 68 -0.34 -12.57 7.84
N HIS A 69 -0.44 -11.60 8.73
CA HIS A 69 -0.86 -10.24 8.40
C HIS A 69 0.16 -9.24 8.98
N GLU A 70 0.67 -8.38 8.12
CA GLU A 70 1.57 -7.29 8.48
C GLU A 70 0.93 -5.96 8.07
N ALA A 71 1.01 -4.96 8.93
CA ALA A 71 0.54 -3.62 8.62
C ALA A 71 1.61 -2.59 9.02
N THR A 72 1.94 -1.70 8.10
CA THR A 72 2.87 -0.61 8.31
C THR A 72 2.21 0.71 7.95
N VAL A 73 2.32 1.69 8.84
CA VAL A 73 1.92 3.07 8.55
C VAL A 73 3.16 3.94 8.66
N SER A 74 3.52 4.58 7.56
CA SER A 74 4.64 5.50 7.48
C SER A 74 4.13 6.90 7.18
N LYS A 75 4.72 7.90 7.81
CA LYS A 75 4.49 9.31 7.49
C LYS A 75 5.72 9.89 6.82
N VAL A 76 5.52 10.75 5.84
CA VAL A 76 6.61 11.51 5.24
C VAL A 76 7.17 12.47 6.28
N GLY A 77 8.43 12.27 6.65
CA GLY A 77 9.12 13.11 7.62
C GLY A 77 9.63 14.42 7.01
N ASP A 78 9.59 15.49 7.80
CA ASP A 78 10.12 16.81 7.41
C ASP A 78 11.61 16.73 7.03
N ASP A 79 12.37 15.86 7.68
CA ASP A 79 13.79 15.61 7.38
C ASP A 79 14.01 15.08 5.97
N MET A 80 13.15 14.18 5.49
CA MET A 80 13.23 13.63 4.14
C MET A 80 12.87 14.70 3.11
N LEU A 81 11.81 15.44 3.33
CA LEU A 81 11.43 16.57 2.47
C LEU A 81 12.54 17.62 2.42
N PHE A 82 13.06 18.02 3.57
CA PHE A 82 14.16 18.98 3.65
C PHE A 82 15.41 18.49 2.91
N TYR A 83 15.76 17.20 3.04
CA TYR A 83 16.90 16.64 2.32
C TYR A 83 16.70 16.73 0.80
N LEU A 84 15.54 16.37 0.28
CA LEU A 84 15.24 16.42 -1.15
C LEU A 84 15.20 17.86 -1.67
N GLN A 85 14.62 18.79 -0.91
CA GLN A 85 14.61 20.22 -1.21
C GLN A 85 16.03 20.82 -1.21
N SER A 86 16.89 20.40 -0.30
CA SER A 86 18.30 20.82 -0.28
C SER A 86 19.09 20.36 -1.51
N ARG A 87 18.58 19.35 -2.23
CA ARG A 87 19.10 18.85 -3.51
C ARG A 87 18.50 19.58 -4.73
N GLY A 88 17.66 20.58 -4.50
CA GLY A 88 17.10 21.43 -5.55
C GLY A 88 15.70 21.06 -6.03
N LEU A 89 15.03 20.10 -5.37
CA LEU A 89 13.64 19.77 -5.66
C LEU A 89 12.71 20.75 -4.96
N THR A 90 11.59 21.08 -5.61
CA THR A 90 10.47 21.73 -4.93
C THR A 90 9.81 20.74 -3.96
N GLU A 91 9.00 21.23 -3.04
CA GLU A 91 8.25 20.37 -2.11
C GLU A 91 7.33 19.41 -2.87
N GLU A 92 6.69 19.89 -3.94
CA GLU A 92 5.83 19.08 -4.79
C GLU A 92 6.59 17.96 -5.50
N GLU A 93 7.74 18.28 -6.09
CA GLU A 93 8.62 17.30 -6.76
C GLU A 93 9.16 16.25 -5.76
N ALA A 94 9.52 16.69 -4.56
CA ALA A 94 9.98 15.82 -3.49
C ALA A 94 8.86 14.85 -3.06
N SER A 95 7.65 15.35 -2.85
CA SER A 95 6.47 14.53 -2.51
C SER A 95 6.14 13.52 -3.61
N LYS A 96 6.15 13.94 -4.88
CA LYS A 96 5.95 13.04 -6.03
C LYS A 96 7.01 11.93 -6.07
N MET A 97 8.28 12.27 -5.82
CA MET A 97 9.36 11.29 -5.80
C MET A 97 9.16 10.24 -4.70
N ILE A 98 8.75 10.65 -3.49
CA ILE A 98 8.49 9.75 -2.37
C ILE A 98 7.33 8.82 -2.69
N VAL A 99 6.23 9.36 -3.22
CA VAL A 99 5.04 8.58 -3.62
C VAL A 99 5.40 7.56 -4.70
N ASN A 100 6.12 7.97 -5.74
CA ASN A 100 6.56 7.07 -6.81
C ASN A 100 7.43 5.94 -6.27
N GLY A 101 8.38 6.22 -5.37
CA GLY A 101 9.20 5.19 -4.72
C GLY A 101 8.38 4.23 -3.87
N PHE A 102 7.35 4.72 -3.17
CA PHE A 102 6.46 3.88 -2.37
C PHE A 102 5.63 2.90 -3.23
N ILE A 103 5.23 3.32 -4.42
CA ILE A 103 4.37 2.52 -5.32
C ILE A 103 5.19 1.63 -6.26
N GLU A 104 6.46 1.96 -6.49
CA GLU A 104 7.32 1.26 -7.44
C GLU A 104 7.26 -0.28 -7.35
N PRO A 105 7.24 -0.92 -6.17
CA PRO A 105 7.13 -2.38 -6.07
C PRO A 105 5.89 -2.95 -6.75
N VAL A 106 4.77 -2.21 -6.73
CA VAL A 106 3.53 -2.62 -7.39
C VAL A 106 3.60 -2.38 -8.91
N THR A 107 4.11 -1.22 -9.32
CA THR A 107 4.19 -0.88 -10.75
C THR A 107 5.13 -1.79 -11.53
N LYS A 108 6.19 -2.29 -10.90
CA LYS A 108 7.13 -3.23 -11.51
C LYS A 108 6.53 -4.60 -11.83
N GLU A 109 5.44 -4.97 -11.17
CA GLU A 109 4.74 -6.24 -11.40
C GLU A 109 3.68 -6.14 -12.52
N LEU A 110 3.35 -4.92 -12.95
CA LEU A 110 2.36 -4.67 -13.97
C LEU A 110 2.95 -4.75 -15.39
N PRO A 111 2.19 -5.19 -16.39
CA PRO A 111 2.52 -4.95 -17.79
C PRO A 111 2.79 -3.45 -18.02
N MET A 112 3.73 -3.15 -18.93
CA MET A 112 4.25 -1.79 -19.12
C MET A 112 3.15 -0.75 -19.39
N GLU A 113 2.13 -1.12 -20.17
CA GLU A 113 1.01 -0.22 -20.51
C GLU A 113 0.21 0.18 -19.27
N TYR A 114 -0.04 -0.76 -18.36
CA TYR A 114 -0.74 -0.50 -17.11
C TYR A 114 0.13 0.27 -16.10
N ALA A 115 1.43 -0.02 -16.07
CA ALA A 115 2.36 0.70 -15.18
C ALA A 115 2.45 2.18 -15.57
N VAL A 116 2.52 2.49 -16.87
CA VAL A 116 2.54 3.88 -17.38
C VAL A 116 1.25 4.61 -17.02
N GLU A 117 0.09 3.97 -17.25
CA GLU A 117 -1.20 4.59 -16.96
C GLU A 117 -1.41 4.80 -15.45
N LEU A 118 -1.01 3.83 -14.62
CA LEU A 118 -1.10 3.96 -13.16
C LEU A 118 -0.24 5.13 -12.66
N ASN A 119 1.01 5.24 -13.13
CA ASN A 119 1.89 6.35 -12.75
C ASN A 119 1.29 7.70 -13.16
N ARG A 120 0.71 7.79 -14.36
CA ARG A 120 0.03 9.00 -14.83
C ARG A 120 -1.16 9.39 -13.96
N LEU A 121 -1.99 8.42 -13.58
CA LEU A 121 -3.13 8.66 -12.69
C LEU A 121 -2.70 9.16 -11.31
N ILE A 122 -1.60 8.61 -10.78
CA ILE A 122 -1.03 9.04 -9.51
C ILE A 122 -0.51 10.48 -9.61
N GLU A 123 0.20 10.82 -10.67
CA GLU A 123 0.68 12.18 -10.90
C GLU A 123 -0.48 13.19 -10.95
N LEU A 124 -1.53 12.89 -11.71
CA LEU A 124 -2.72 13.72 -11.79
C LEU A 124 -3.40 13.91 -10.43
N GLN A 125 -3.46 12.85 -9.63
CA GLN A 125 -4.03 12.90 -8.29
C GLN A 125 -3.17 13.76 -7.35
N MET A 126 -1.85 13.69 -7.49
CA MET A 126 -0.92 14.51 -6.69
C MET A 126 -1.03 16.00 -7.03
N GLU A 127 -1.30 16.34 -8.28
CA GLU A 127 -1.51 17.72 -8.75
C GLU A 127 -2.87 18.31 -8.34
N GLY A 128 -3.78 17.50 -7.79
CA GLY A 128 -5.15 17.93 -7.46
C GLY A 128 -6.03 18.21 -8.68
N SER A 129 -5.64 17.71 -9.86
CA SER A 129 -6.30 18.00 -11.14
C SER A 129 -7.52 17.12 -11.43
N ILE A 130 -7.84 16.19 -10.54
CA ILE A 130 -9.04 15.35 -10.66
C ILE A 130 -10.02 15.82 -9.58
N GLY A 131 -10.85 16.77 -9.96
CA GLY A 131 -12.01 17.23 -9.19
C GLY A 131 -13.25 16.50 -9.61
#